data_cc438bd67a77d49aee58eee8cad4f362
#
_entry.id   cc438bd67a77d49aee58eee8cad4f362
#
_cell.length_a   1.000
_cell.length_b   1.000
_cell.length_c   1.000
_cell.angle_alpha   90.00
_cell.angle_beta   90.00
_cell.angle_gamma   90.00
#
_symmetry.space_group_name_H-M   'P 1'
#
loop_
_entity.id
_entity.type
_entity.pdbx_description
1 polymer ?
#
loop_
_entity_poly.entity_id
_entity_poly.type
_entity_poly.pdbx_seq_one_letter_code
_entity_poly.pdbx_strand_id
1 'polypeptide(L)'
;SFFPFCKEMLDRYEHDNRIGMISGMNIDEVTPDVSASYFFTSAFCISGWASWRRVVDQWEGDYGFLDDEETVAKLRTLCKTRGVREDFLPMCYAHRASGKEHYESIFWASQLLHSQMAIMPQKNQITNIGLSADSTHFVGGLETTPRGLRRIFTLKPHELQFPLRHPRYVIENTGYKDR
;
A
#
# COMPACT_ATOMS: atom_id res chain seq x y z
N SER A 1 15.74 -8.06 -6.33
CA SER A 1 15.69 -8.47 -4.91
C SER A 1 14.26 -8.57 -4.32
N PHE A 2 13.22 -8.15 -5.07
CA PHE A 2 11.84 -8.11 -4.56
C PHE A 2 11.30 -9.47 -4.08
N PHE A 3 11.40 -10.53 -4.89
CA PHE A 3 10.85 -11.84 -4.51
C PHE A 3 11.53 -12.47 -3.27
N PRO A 4 12.88 -12.49 -3.15
CA PRO A 4 13.53 -12.91 -1.92
C PRO A 4 13.11 -12.09 -0.70
N PHE A 5 12.94 -10.77 -0.84
CA PHE A 5 12.41 -9.90 0.20
C PHE A 5 10.99 -10.31 0.63
N CYS A 6 10.07 -10.49 -0.33
CA CYS A 6 8.72 -10.94 -0.03
C CYS A 6 8.71 -12.28 0.70
N LYS A 7 9.50 -13.26 0.22
CA LYS A 7 9.56 -14.58 0.87
C LYS A 7 9.97 -14.47 2.33
N GLU A 8 11.05 -13.75 2.62
CA GLU A 8 11.54 -13.59 4.00
C GLU A 8 10.54 -12.87 4.90
N MET A 9 9.84 -11.85 4.37
CA MET A 9 8.81 -11.13 5.10
C MET A 9 7.56 -11.97 5.32
N LEU A 10 7.14 -12.77 4.34
CA LEU A 10 6.00 -13.68 4.46
C LEU A 10 6.25 -14.71 5.57
N ASP A 11 7.43 -15.32 5.59
CA ASP A 11 7.81 -16.31 6.61
C ASP A 11 7.90 -15.65 8.01
N ARG A 12 8.51 -14.46 8.10
CA ARG A 12 8.78 -13.78 9.36
C ARG A 12 7.53 -13.24 10.06
N TYR A 13 6.56 -12.74 9.30
CA TYR A 13 5.36 -12.08 9.83
C TYR A 13 4.08 -12.86 9.57
N GLU A 14 4.18 -14.18 9.31
CA GLU A 14 3.04 -15.05 9.04
C GLU A 14 1.94 -14.94 10.11
N HIS A 15 2.35 -14.87 11.37
CA HIS A 15 1.43 -14.85 12.52
C HIS A 15 1.27 -13.46 13.16
N ASP A 16 1.83 -12.41 12.57
CA ASP A 16 1.69 -11.04 13.11
C ASP A 16 0.49 -10.32 12.47
N ASN A 17 -0.64 -10.30 13.20
CA ASN A 17 -1.88 -9.70 12.74
C ASN A 17 -1.83 -8.17 12.58
N ARG A 18 -0.78 -7.51 13.08
CA ARG A 18 -0.55 -6.07 12.85
C ARG A 18 -0.13 -5.76 11.41
N ILE A 19 0.32 -6.78 10.68
CA ILE A 19 0.84 -6.65 9.32
C ILE A 19 -0.12 -7.26 8.33
N GLY A 20 -0.57 -6.45 7.38
CA GLY A 20 -1.48 -6.89 6.33
C GLY A 20 -0.85 -6.94 4.93
N MET A 21 0.25 -6.24 4.70
CA MET A 21 0.85 -6.14 3.36
C MET A 21 2.38 -6.12 3.42
N ILE A 22 3.00 -6.63 2.37
CA ILE A 22 4.40 -6.39 2.02
C ILE A 22 4.37 -5.60 0.71
N SER A 23 4.83 -4.35 0.72
CA SER A 23 4.89 -3.50 -0.47
C SER A 23 6.26 -3.58 -1.12
N GLY A 24 6.31 -3.53 -2.43
CA GLY A 24 7.57 -3.40 -3.19
C GLY A 24 7.85 -1.95 -3.60
N MET A 25 6.84 -1.07 -3.57
CA MET A 25 6.95 0.31 -4.03
C MET A 25 7.15 1.27 -2.87
N ASN A 26 8.33 1.85 -2.78
CA ASN A 26 8.65 2.94 -1.86
C ASN A 26 8.69 4.27 -2.62
N ILE A 27 7.78 5.18 -2.30
CA ILE A 27 7.62 6.47 -3.00
C ILE A 27 8.81 7.41 -2.76
N ASP A 28 9.52 7.29 -1.65
CA ASP A 28 10.77 8.04 -1.41
C ASP A 28 11.90 7.58 -2.33
N GLU A 29 11.76 6.42 -2.97
CA GLU A 29 12.79 5.68 -3.69
C GLU A 29 13.87 5.11 -2.75
N VAL A 30 14.39 5.92 -1.85
CA VAL A 30 15.26 5.53 -0.73
C VAL A 30 14.84 6.36 0.48
N THR A 31 14.36 5.72 1.54
CA THR A 31 14.00 6.39 2.80
C THR A 31 15.24 6.60 3.65
N PRO A 32 15.74 7.85 3.78
CA PRO A 32 17.11 8.09 4.31
C PRO A 32 17.22 7.92 5.83
N ASP A 33 16.15 8.12 6.56
CA ASP A 33 16.07 8.06 8.04
C ASP A 33 15.81 6.64 8.58
N VAL A 34 15.81 5.63 7.70
CA VAL A 34 15.65 4.22 8.06
C VAL A 34 16.97 3.47 7.92
N SER A 35 17.52 2.97 9.03
CA SER A 35 18.77 2.18 9.02
C SER A 35 18.54 0.68 8.79
N ALA A 36 17.34 0.16 9.07
CA ALA A 36 16.95 -1.21 8.76
C ALA A 36 16.68 -1.41 7.26
N SER A 37 16.58 -2.65 6.79
CA SER A 37 16.28 -2.94 5.38
C SER A 37 14.84 -2.63 4.99
N TYR A 38 13.97 -2.43 5.97
CA TYR A 38 12.54 -2.12 5.81
C TYR A 38 11.99 -1.46 7.08
N PHE A 39 10.77 -0.95 6.99
CA PHE A 39 10.03 -0.32 8.08
C PHE A 39 8.53 -0.60 7.96
N PHE A 40 7.73 -0.14 8.93
CA PHE A 40 6.29 -0.33 8.97
C PHE A 40 5.59 1.00 8.78
N THR A 41 4.50 1.00 8.02
CA THR A 41 3.72 2.21 7.74
C THR A 41 2.28 1.87 7.37
N SER A 42 1.35 2.74 7.73
CA SER A 42 -0.04 2.66 7.25
C SER A 42 -0.23 3.33 5.87
N ALA A 43 0.81 4.00 5.35
CA ALA A 43 0.84 4.50 3.98
C ALA A 43 1.52 3.48 3.06
N PHE A 44 0.84 3.05 2.02
CA PHE A 44 1.35 2.03 1.10
C PHE A 44 0.89 2.28 -0.34
N CYS A 45 1.58 1.65 -1.26
CA CYS A 45 1.20 1.60 -2.66
C CYS A 45 0.95 0.15 -3.07
N ILE A 46 -0.15 -0.10 -3.76
CA ILE A 46 -0.58 -1.44 -4.15
C ILE A 46 0.10 -1.97 -5.43
N SER A 47 1.16 -1.32 -5.88
CA SER A 47 1.94 -1.78 -7.02
C SER A 47 3.08 -2.70 -6.56
N GLY A 48 3.04 -3.98 -6.96
CA GLY A 48 4.01 -5.00 -6.52
C GLY A 48 3.91 -5.26 -5.02
N TRP A 49 3.11 -6.23 -4.65
CA TRP A 49 2.81 -6.52 -3.24
C TRP A 49 2.69 -8.03 -2.99
N ALA A 50 2.79 -8.41 -1.73
CA ALA A 50 2.47 -9.74 -1.23
C ALA A 50 1.67 -9.62 0.08
N SER A 51 0.90 -10.66 0.39
CA SER A 51 0.08 -10.74 1.61
C SER A 51 -0.20 -12.20 1.96
N TRP A 52 -1.00 -12.42 2.98
CA TRP A 52 -1.36 -13.73 3.52
C TRP A 52 -2.86 -14.01 3.31
N ARG A 53 -3.21 -15.30 3.23
CA ARG A 53 -4.60 -15.73 3.16
C ARG A 53 -5.43 -15.12 4.31
N ARG A 54 -4.90 -15.12 5.55
CA ARG A 54 -5.57 -14.53 6.72
C ARG A 54 -6.00 -13.07 6.56
N VAL A 55 -5.32 -12.33 5.69
CA VAL A 55 -5.66 -10.93 5.37
C VAL A 55 -6.71 -10.87 4.28
N VAL A 56 -6.56 -11.68 3.23
CA VAL A 56 -7.49 -11.72 2.10
C VAL A 56 -8.87 -12.25 2.55
N ASP A 57 -8.89 -13.21 3.48
CA ASP A 57 -10.13 -13.77 4.05
C ASP A 57 -10.94 -12.73 4.87
N GLN A 58 -10.35 -11.57 5.20
CA GLN A 58 -11.01 -10.45 5.89
C GLN A 58 -11.57 -9.37 4.92
N TRP A 59 -11.42 -9.57 3.62
CA TRP A 59 -11.85 -8.58 2.64
C TRP A 59 -13.38 -8.54 2.52
N GLU A 60 -13.93 -7.33 2.50
CA GLU A 60 -15.35 -7.07 2.26
C GLU A 60 -15.53 -6.58 0.81
N GLY A 61 -15.69 -7.52 -0.12
CA GLY A 61 -15.81 -7.22 -1.56
C GLY A 61 -17.07 -6.44 -1.92
N ASP A 62 -18.11 -6.51 -1.08
CA ASP A 62 -19.37 -5.77 -1.20
C ASP A 62 -19.34 -4.38 -0.57
N TYR A 63 -18.21 -4.01 0.09
CA TYR A 63 -18.07 -2.75 0.84
C TYR A 63 -19.13 -2.57 1.94
N GLY A 64 -19.54 -3.65 2.63
CA GLY A 64 -20.57 -3.64 3.66
C GLY A 64 -20.31 -2.63 4.80
N PHE A 65 -19.05 -2.35 5.11
CA PHE A 65 -18.65 -1.35 6.11
C PHE A 65 -19.18 0.08 5.83
N LEU A 66 -19.54 0.39 4.57
CA LEU A 66 -20.11 1.69 4.20
C LEU A 66 -21.52 1.91 4.72
N ASP A 67 -22.21 0.84 5.15
CA ASP A 67 -23.56 0.91 5.72
C ASP A 67 -23.53 1.21 7.23
N ASP A 68 -22.36 1.16 7.87
CA ASP A 68 -22.17 1.54 9.27
C ASP A 68 -21.65 2.97 9.38
N GLU A 69 -22.52 3.89 9.76
CA GLU A 69 -22.22 5.33 9.89
C GLU A 69 -21.09 5.59 10.91
N GLU A 70 -21.02 4.80 11.99
CA GLU A 70 -19.95 4.95 13.01
C GLU A 70 -18.59 4.57 12.43
N THR A 71 -18.52 3.47 11.70
CA THR A 71 -17.29 3.03 11.01
C THR A 71 -16.85 4.06 9.96
N VAL A 72 -17.77 4.56 9.15
CA VAL A 72 -17.47 5.61 8.16
C VAL A 72 -16.96 6.88 8.84
N ALA A 73 -17.55 7.29 9.97
CA ALA A 73 -17.09 8.45 10.72
C ALA A 73 -15.66 8.23 11.27
N LYS A 74 -15.34 7.04 11.80
CA LYS A 74 -14.00 6.67 12.26
C LYS A 74 -12.99 6.68 11.11
N LEU A 75 -13.32 6.10 9.97
CA LEU A 75 -12.46 6.10 8.78
C LEU A 75 -12.12 7.53 8.32
N ARG A 76 -13.10 8.45 8.35
CA ARG A 76 -12.84 9.89 8.06
C ARG A 76 -11.83 10.51 9.01
N THR A 77 -11.74 10.07 10.26
CA THR A 77 -10.75 10.60 11.22
C THR A 77 -9.37 9.98 11.02
N LEU A 78 -9.28 8.71 10.62
CA LEU A 78 -8.01 8.05 10.32
C LEU A 78 -7.37 8.61 9.05
N CYS A 79 -8.16 8.93 8.05
CA CYS A 79 -7.74 9.48 6.77
C CYS A 79 -7.48 10.99 6.87
N LYS A 80 -6.58 11.43 7.77
CA LYS A 80 -6.31 12.86 7.99
C LYS A 80 -5.41 13.50 6.94
N THR A 81 -4.61 12.71 6.23
CA THR A 81 -3.78 13.22 5.14
C THR A 81 -4.66 13.58 3.95
N ARG A 82 -4.34 14.70 3.29
CA ARG A 82 -5.20 15.35 2.30
C ARG A 82 -5.66 14.38 1.18
N GLY A 83 -4.77 13.64 0.55
CA GLY A 83 -5.13 12.70 -0.53
C GLY A 83 -6.02 11.55 -0.07
N VAL A 84 -5.70 10.95 1.08
CA VAL A 84 -6.45 9.78 1.60
C VAL A 84 -7.87 10.18 2.01
N ARG A 85 -8.05 11.35 2.63
CA ARG A 85 -9.36 11.82 3.11
C ARG A 85 -10.30 12.20 1.97
N GLU A 86 -9.75 12.81 0.92
CA GLU A 86 -10.56 13.33 -0.19
C GLU A 86 -10.94 12.22 -1.19
N ASP A 87 -10.08 11.20 -1.36
CA ASP A 87 -10.23 10.21 -2.43
C ASP A 87 -10.72 8.84 -1.94
N PHE A 88 -10.37 8.41 -0.73
CA PHE A 88 -10.61 7.03 -0.29
C PHE A 88 -12.11 6.66 -0.18
N LEU A 89 -12.88 7.38 0.64
CA LEU A 89 -14.31 7.06 0.80
C LEU A 89 -15.12 7.30 -0.47
N PRO A 90 -14.95 8.43 -1.20
CA PRO A 90 -15.58 8.61 -2.51
C PRO A 90 -15.25 7.48 -3.49
N MET A 91 -14.01 7.00 -3.51
CA MET A 91 -13.59 5.85 -4.32
C MET A 91 -14.33 4.58 -3.90
N CYS A 92 -14.43 4.27 -2.61
CA CYS A 92 -15.15 3.08 -2.13
C CYS A 92 -16.64 3.13 -2.52
N TYR A 93 -17.31 4.28 -2.37
CA TYR A 93 -18.70 4.44 -2.82
C TYR A 93 -18.85 4.25 -4.34
N ALA A 94 -17.95 4.82 -5.14
CA ALA A 94 -17.96 4.67 -6.60
C ALA A 94 -17.71 3.21 -7.02
N HIS A 95 -16.78 2.53 -6.39
CA HIS A 95 -16.48 1.13 -6.65
C HIS A 95 -17.66 0.22 -6.28
N ARG A 96 -18.26 0.41 -5.10
CA ARG A 96 -19.48 -0.29 -4.72
C ARG A 96 -20.62 -0.08 -5.73
N ALA A 97 -20.83 1.15 -6.16
CA ALA A 97 -21.86 1.48 -7.15
C ALA A 97 -21.61 0.85 -8.53
N SER A 98 -20.37 0.55 -8.86
CA SER A 98 -19.99 -0.11 -10.12
C SER A 98 -20.41 -1.59 -10.17
N GLY A 99 -20.69 -2.20 -9.02
CA GLY A 99 -20.97 -3.64 -8.88
C GLY A 99 -19.79 -4.55 -9.22
N LYS A 100 -18.57 -4.00 -9.29
CA LYS A 100 -17.33 -4.74 -9.58
C LYS A 100 -16.43 -4.73 -8.35
N GLU A 101 -15.73 -5.84 -8.13
CA GLU A 101 -14.68 -5.91 -7.11
C GLU A 101 -13.43 -5.16 -7.58
N HIS A 102 -13.04 -4.17 -6.80
CA HIS A 102 -11.81 -3.39 -7.01
C HIS A 102 -10.85 -3.69 -5.85
N TYR A 103 -9.98 -4.67 -6.05
CA TYR A 103 -9.10 -5.19 -4.99
C TYR A 103 -8.25 -4.10 -4.31
N GLU A 104 -7.88 -3.04 -5.04
CA GLU A 104 -7.08 -1.93 -4.51
C GLU A 104 -7.79 -1.18 -3.38
N SER A 105 -9.08 -0.86 -3.54
CA SER A 105 -9.85 -0.17 -2.52
C SER A 105 -10.34 -1.12 -1.43
N ILE A 106 -10.68 -2.37 -1.77
CA ILE A 106 -11.03 -3.42 -0.82
C ILE A 106 -9.85 -3.69 0.13
N PHE A 107 -8.65 -3.84 -0.41
CA PHE A 107 -7.45 -4.07 0.38
C PHE A 107 -7.13 -2.87 1.28
N TRP A 108 -7.24 -1.65 0.72
CA TRP A 108 -7.02 -0.44 1.51
C TRP A 108 -8.03 -0.33 2.65
N ALA A 109 -9.32 -0.57 2.38
CA ALA A 109 -10.35 -0.60 3.40
C ALA A 109 -10.01 -1.63 4.49
N SER A 110 -9.67 -2.86 4.11
CA SER A 110 -9.28 -3.92 5.06
C SER A 110 -8.13 -3.51 5.96
N GLN A 111 -7.07 -2.88 5.42
CA GLN A 111 -5.95 -2.39 6.22
C GLN A 111 -6.39 -1.37 7.28
N LEU A 112 -7.27 -0.42 6.91
CA LEU A 112 -7.78 0.60 7.83
C LEU A 112 -8.72 0.01 8.89
N LEU A 113 -9.66 -0.84 8.47
CA LEU A 113 -10.65 -1.48 9.36
C LEU A 113 -9.98 -2.36 10.42
N HIS A 114 -8.88 -3.02 10.09
CA HIS A 114 -8.15 -3.91 10.99
C HIS A 114 -6.92 -3.25 11.63
N SER A 115 -6.71 -1.93 11.41
CA SER A 115 -5.55 -1.19 11.94
C SER A 115 -4.22 -1.84 11.58
N GLN A 116 -4.11 -2.38 10.38
CA GLN A 116 -2.92 -3.06 9.91
C GLN A 116 -1.93 -2.11 9.23
N MET A 117 -0.66 -2.49 9.24
CA MET A 117 0.43 -1.79 8.57
C MET A 117 0.97 -2.60 7.41
N ALA A 118 1.61 -1.91 6.49
CA ALA A 118 2.44 -2.52 5.46
C ALA A 118 3.91 -2.58 5.90
N ILE A 119 4.62 -3.60 5.44
CA ILE A 119 6.08 -3.64 5.42
C ILE A 119 6.53 -2.91 4.16
N MET A 120 7.31 -1.86 4.34
CA MET A 120 7.87 -1.04 3.26
C MET A 120 9.39 -1.23 3.18
N PRO A 121 9.96 -1.66 2.04
CA PRO A 121 11.41 -1.75 1.90
C PRO A 121 12.04 -0.35 1.99
N GLN A 122 13.18 -0.23 2.66
CA GLN A 122 13.92 1.03 2.79
C GLN A 122 14.33 1.60 1.42
N LYS A 123 14.59 0.71 0.45
CA LYS A 123 14.86 1.04 -0.95
C LYS A 123 13.77 0.47 -1.83
N ASN A 124 13.27 1.28 -2.76
CA ASN A 124 12.27 0.86 -3.74
C ASN A 124 12.71 -0.39 -4.51
N GLN A 125 11.81 -1.38 -4.64
CA GLN A 125 12.13 -2.68 -5.24
C GLN A 125 11.54 -2.88 -6.62
N ILE A 126 10.58 -2.04 -7.02
CA ILE A 126 9.82 -2.23 -8.25
C ILE A 126 9.67 -0.92 -9.02
N THR A 127 9.36 -1.04 -10.30
CA THR A 127 8.93 0.06 -11.17
C THR A 127 7.59 -0.32 -11.79
N ASN A 128 6.64 0.60 -11.82
CA ASN A 128 5.40 0.40 -12.55
C ASN A 128 5.65 0.69 -14.03
N ILE A 129 5.54 -0.35 -14.87
CA ILE A 129 5.73 -0.26 -16.33
C ILE A 129 4.40 -0.14 -17.09
N GLY A 130 3.27 -0.01 -16.38
CA GLY A 130 1.91 0.01 -16.94
C GLY A 130 1.50 1.32 -17.61
N LEU A 131 2.44 2.18 -17.98
CA LEU A 131 2.17 3.39 -18.75
C LEU A 131 2.43 3.11 -20.25
N SER A 132 1.48 2.43 -20.91
CA SER A 132 1.53 2.11 -22.34
C SER A 132 0.17 2.31 -22.99
N ALA A 133 0.11 2.31 -24.30
CA ALA A 133 -1.14 2.41 -25.06
C ALA A 133 -2.14 1.27 -24.73
N ASP A 134 -1.62 0.13 -24.27
CA ASP A 134 -2.41 -1.07 -23.90
C ASP A 134 -2.70 -1.13 -22.38
N SER A 135 -2.44 -0.06 -21.63
CA SER A 135 -2.66 0.00 -20.20
C SER A 135 -4.15 0.01 -19.87
N THR A 136 -4.56 -0.78 -18.85
CA THR A 136 -5.96 -0.89 -18.41
C THR A 136 -6.48 0.38 -17.73
N HIS A 137 -5.59 1.16 -17.11
CA HIS A 137 -5.96 2.30 -16.28
C HIS A 137 -5.47 3.65 -16.80
N PHE A 138 -4.43 3.69 -17.63
CA PHE A 138 -3.84 4.93 -18.14
C PHE A 138 -3.56 4.83 -19.62
N VAL A 139 -4.47 5.37 -20.43
CA VAL A 139 -4.28 5.52 -21.87
C VAL A 139 -3.56 6.85 -22.10
N GLY A 140 -2.27 6.82 -22.45
CA GLY A 140 -1.48 8.00 -22.75
C GLY A 140 -0.03 7.91 -22.23
N GLY A 141 0.71 9.01 -22.36
CA GLY A 141 2.11 9.13 -21.89
C GLY A 141 2.21 9.77 -20.51
N LEU A 142 3.45 9.85 -19.98
CA LEU A 142 3.74 10.56 -18.73
C LEU A 142 3.22 12.01 -18.72
N GLU A 143 3.14 12.64 -19.90
CA GLU A 143 2.72 14.04 -20.06
C GLU A 143 1.24 14.24 -19.71
N THR A 144 0.40 13.24 -20.02
CA THR A 144 -1.05 13.26 -19.73
C THR A 144 -1.39 12.75 -18.34
N THR A 145 -0.44 12.10 -17.66
CA THR A 145 -0.63 11.56 -16.30
C THR A 145 -0.63 12.69 -15.27
N PRO A 146 -1.57 12.69 -14.29
CA PRO A 146 -1.57 13.64 -13.18
C PRO A 146 -0.22 13.67 -12.46
N ARG A 147 0.25 14.85 -12.06
CA ARG A 147 1.60 15.03 -11.48
C ARG A 147 1.87 14.11 -10.28
N GLY A 148 0.91 13.91 -9.40
CA GLY A 148 1.04 13.03 -8.23
C GLY A 148 1.25 11.56 -8.59
N LEU A 149 0.73 11.11 -9.73
CA LEU A 149 0.86 9.73 -10.19
C LEU A 149 2.09 9.48 -11.07
N ARG A 150 2.71 10.53 -11.65
CA ARG A 150 3.90 10.38 -12.52
C ARG A 150 5.05 9.68 -11.80
N ARG A 151 5.21 9.96 -10.50
CA ARG A 151 6.29 9.39 -9.71
C ARG A 151 6.25 7.86 -9.69
N ILE A 152 5.07 7.25 -9.63
CA ILE A 152 4.89 5.79 -9.63
C ILE A 152 5.55 5.12 -10.85
N PHE A 153 5.53 5.81 -12.00
CA PHE A 153 6.08 5.30 -13.27
C PHE A 153 7.56 5.65 -13.48
N THR A 154 8.14 6.47 -12.62
CA THR A 154 9.52 6.96 -12.76
C THR A 154 10.46 6.49 -11.64
N LEU A 155 9.93 5.83 -10.61
CA LEU A 155 10.72 5.27 -9.51
C LEU A 155 11.69 4.22 -10.04
N LYS A 156 12.94 4.27 -9.55
CA LYS A 156 13.97 3.28 -9.88
C LYS A 156 13.99 2.17 -8.83
N PRO A 157 14.12 0.91 -9.23
CA PRO A 157 14.38 -0.17 -8.30
C PRO A 157 15.83 -0.14 -7.84
N HIS A 158 16.06 -0.53 -6.61
CA HIS A 158 17.39 -0.63 -6.00
C HIS A 158 17.58 -1.99 -5.37
N GLU A 159 18.83 -2.49 -5.40
CA GLU A 159 19.17 -3.76 -4.75
C GLU A 159 19.14 -3.65 -3.23
N LEU A 160 18.50 -4.60 -2.57
CA LEU A 160 18.61 -4.83 -1.14
C LEU A 160 19.84 -5.70 -0.85
N GLN A 161 20.51 -5.38 0.24
CA GLN A 161 21.61 -6.22 0.75
C GLN A 161 21.04 -7.32 1.65
N PHE A 162 21.47 -8.53 1.42
CA PHE A 162 21.19 -9.69 2.27
C PHE A 162 22.43 -10.11 3.05
N PRO A 163 22.28 -10.61 4.30
CA PRO A 163 20.99 -10.78 5.01
C PRO A 163 20.35 -9.44 5.35
N LEU A 164 19.00 -9.43 5.43
CA LEU A 164 18.25 -8.22 5.77
C LEU A 164 18.53 -7.78 7.21
N ARG A 165 18.59 -6.47 7.42
CA ARG A 165 18.60 -5.87 8.76
C ARG A 165 17.18 -5.61 9.21
N HIS A 166 16.73 -6.34 10.23
CA HIS A 166 15.38 -6.25 10.76
C HIS A 166 15.23 -5.12 11.77
N PRO A 167 14.10 -4.36 11.74
CA PRO A 167 13.74 -3.49 12.86
C PRO A 167 13.55 -4.32 14.14
N ARG A 168 13.96 -3.77 15.28
CA ARG A 168 13.80 -4.45 16.57
C ARG A 168 12.33 -4.58 16.98
N TYR A 169 11.51 -3.59 16.63
CA TYR A 169 10.10 -3.52 16.98
C TYR A 169 9.23 -3.18 15.79
N VAL A 170 7.98 -3.62 15.84
CA VAL A 170 6.94 -3.23 14.89
C VAL A 170 6.34 -1.91 15.38
N ILE A 171 6.87 -0.80 14.88
CA ILE A 171 6.42 0.57 15.19
C ILE A 171 6.27 1.32 13.87
N GLU A 172 5.15 2.04 13.70
CA GLU A 172 4.89 2.83 12.50
C GLU A 172 5.92 3.95 12.30
N ASN A 173 6.45 4.07 11.10
CA ASN A 173 7.19 5.25 10.66
C ASN A 173 6.20 6.32 10.21
N THR A 174 5.79 7.19 11.13
CA THR A 174 4.84 8.27 10.86
C THR A 174 5.45 9.34 9.95
N GLY A 175 6.76 9.57 10.02
CA GLY A 175 7.46 10.52 9.16
C GLY A 175 7.37 10.18 7.67
N TYR A 176 7.32 8.89 7.32
CA TYR A 176 7.07 8.46 5.94
C TYR A 176 5.63 8.76 5.48
N LYS A 177 4.67 8.57 6.37
CA LYS A 177 3.26 8.83 6.07
C LYS A 177 2.95 10.32 5.83
N ASP A 178 3.70 11.20 6.46
CA ASP A 178 3.49 12.65 6.42
C ASP A 178 4.16 13.33 5.20
N ARG A 179 4.91 12.58 4.38
CA ARG A 179 5.57 13.04 3.13
C ARG A 179 4.66 12.91 1.93
#